data_a4c844385c060b8612be088201bde3fa
#
_entry.id   a4c844385c060b8612be088201bde3fa
#
_cell.length_a   1.000
_cell.length_b   1.000
_cell.length_c   1.000
_cell.angle_alpha   90.00
_cell.angle_beta   90.00
_cell.angle_gamma   90.00
#
_symmetry.space_group_name_H-M   'P 1'
#
loop_
_entity.id
_entity.type
_entity.pdbx_description
1 polymer ?
#
loop_
_entity_poly.entity_id
_entity_poly.type
_entity_poly.pdbx_seq_one_letter_code
_entity_poly.pdbx_strand_id
1 'polypeptide(L)'
;MAKYAFQLNGRPVTVDSWDPGQPLLYILRNGLAQHGPKFGCGLGQCGACTVLLDGQATRSCITPVKSATGRSVTTLEGLGTPDKPDPVQAAFIAEQAAQCGYCTNGMIMTARALLQKTPHPTLDQVKQGLAATLCRCGTHTRILAAVMRAAKEA
;
A
#
# COMPACT_ATOMS: atom_id res chain seq x y z
N MET A 1 20.04 11.85 -17.63
CA MET A 1 18.99 11.19 -16.81
C MET A 1 17.80 10.88 -17.70
N ALA A 2 17.20 9.70 -17.52
CA ALA A 2 15.98 9.34 -18.25
C ALA A 2 14.74 9.81 -17.47
N LYS A 3 13.68 10.12 -18.21
CA LYS A 3 12.39 10.57 -17.64
C LYS A 3 11.41 9.41 -17.58
N TYR A 4 10.74 9.25 -16.44
CA TYR A 4 9.73 8.24 -16.21
C TYR A 4 8.43 8.93 -15.84
N ALA A 5 7.43 8.83 -16.72
CA ALA A 5 6.12 9.44 -16.52
C ALA A 5 5.10 8.37 -16.10
N PHE A 6 4.33 8.64 -15.03
CA PHE A 6 3.27 7.77 -14.54
C PHE A 6 2.19 8.59 -13.83
N GLN A 7 1.06 7.94 -13.51
CA GLN A 7 0.05 8.56 -12.66
C GLN A 7 0.34 8.27 -11.19
N LEU A 8 0.38 9.29 -10.35
CA LEU A 8 0.49 9.14 -8.91
C LEU A 8 -0.76 9.70 -8.23
N ASN A 9 -1.54 8.83 -7.60
CA ASN A 9 -2.78 9.21 -6.91
C ASN A 9 -3.71 10.03 -7.82
N GLY A 10 -3.86 9.59 -9.08
CA GLY A 10 -4.69 10.24 -10.09
C GLY A 10 -4.10 11.50 -10.75
N ARG A 11 -2.85 11.86 -10.43
CA ARG A 11 -2.17 13.02 -11.01
C ARG A 11 -0.98 12.60 -11.85
N PRO A 12 -0.76 13.17 -13.06
CA PRO A 12 0.42 12.86 -13.84
C PRO A 12 1.67 13.44 -13.17
N VAL A 13 2.70 12.60 -13.07
CA VAL A 13 4.01 12.99 -12.57
C VAL A 13 5.10 12.52 -13.53
N THR A 14 6.20 13.25 -13.57
CA THR A 14 7.40 12.86 -14.30
C THR A 14 8.59 13.00 -13.37
N VAL A 15 9.38 11.95 -13.29
CA VAL A 15 10.57 11.89 -12.44
C VAL A 15 11.81 11.61 -13.28
N ASP A 16 12.94 12.14 -12.86
CA ASP A 16 14.23 11.87 -13.49
C ASP A 16 14.99 10.81 -12.69
N SER A 17 15.55 9.84 -13.38
CA SER A 17 16.49 8.89 -12.78
C SER A 17 17.57 8.51 -13.78
N TRP A 18 18.80 8.38 -13.30
CA TRP A 18 19.92 7.86 -14.07
C TRP A 18 19.92 6.32 -14.13
N ASP A 19 19.21 5.67 -13.17
CA ASP A 19 19.10 4.22 -13.08
C ASP A 19 17.65 3.79 -13.32
N PRO A 20 17.36 3.09 -14.44
CA PRO A 20 16.04 2.53 -14.72
C PRO A 20 15.61 1.45 -13.70
N GLY A 21 16.59 0.87 -13.01
CA GLY A 21 16.39 -0.12 -11.94
C GLY A 21 16.16 0.48 -10.56
N GLN A 22 16.25 1.81 -10.41
CA GLN A 22 16.05 2.45 -9.13
C GLN A 22 14.70 2.04 -8.51
N PRO A 23 14.69 1.57 -7.24
CA PRO A 23 13.45 1.16 -6.61
C PRO A 23 12.42 2.29 -6.53
N LEU A 24 11.19 1.99 -6.94
CA LEU A 24 10.07 2.94 -6.93
C LEU A 24 9.85 3.54 -5.53
N LEU A 25 10.11 2.78 -4.47
CA LEU A 25 10.01 3.26 -3.09
C LEU A 25 10.80 4.55 -2.84
N TYR A 26 12.06 4.61 -3.33
CA TYR A 26 12.90 5.80 -3.12
C TYR A 26 12.41 7.00 -3.91
N ILE A 27 11.91 6.79 -5.14
CA ILE A 27 11.28 7.84 -5.94
C ILE A 27 10.06 8.40 -5.21
N LEU A 28 9.19 7.53 -4.70
CA LEU A 28 7.97 7.94 -3.99
C LEU A 28 8.30 8.73 -2.71
N ARG A 29 9.23 8.24 -1.91
CA ARG A 29 9.56 8.87 -0.62
C ARG A 29 10.41 10.13 -0.76
N ASN A 30 11.49 10.06 -1.54
CA ASN A 30 12.49 11.11 -1.58
C ASN A 30 12.17 12.21 -2.60
N GLY A 31 11.60 11.83 -3.75
CA GLY A 31 11.28 12.76 -4.83
C GLY A 31 9.85 13.30 -4.78
N LEU A 32 8.89 12.49 -4.36
CA LEU A 32 7.45 12.79 -4.44
C LEU A 32 6.77 12.91 -3.08
N ALA A 33 7.52 12.90 -1.99
CA ALA A 33 7.05 13.10 -0.60
C ALA A 33 5.91 12.15 -0.19
N GLN A 34 5.90 10.94 -0.73
CA GLN A 34 4.92 9.91 -0.35
C GLN A 34 5.48 9.11 0.83
N HIS A 35 4.98 9.35 2.02
CA HIS A 35 5.52 8.77 3.26
C HIS A 35 4.75 7.52 3.74
N GLY A 36 3.59 7.23 3.16
CA GLY A 36 2.83 6.01 3.42
C GLY A 36 3.67 4.76 3.21
N PRO A 37 4.19 4.48 2.00
CA PRO A 37 5.07 3.34 1.77
C PRO A 37 6.40 3.50 2.53
N LYS A 38 6.82 2.45 3.26
CA LYS A 38 7.98 2.50 4.15
C LYS A 38 9.02 1.45 3.78
N PHE A 39 10.29 1.77 4.02
CA PHE A 39 11.38 0.80 3.90
C PHE A 39 11.39 -0.12 5.12
N GLY A 40 11.41 -1.43 4.90
CA GLY A 40 11.59 -2.43 5.94
C GLY A 40 12.71 -3.40 5.56
N CYS A 41 12.39 -4.46 4.81
CA CYS A 41 13.37 -5.48 4.43
C CYS A 41 14.19 -5.14 3.17
N GLY A 42 13.68 -4.33 2.25
CA GLY A 42 14.29 -4.07 0.94
C GLY A 42 14.27 -5.28 -0.03
N LEU A 43 13.61 -6.37 0.36
CA LEU A 43 13.62 -7.67 -0.35
C LEU A 43 12.21 -8.11 -0.80
N GLY A 44 11.22 -7.23 -0.70
CA GLY A 44 9.83 -7.55 -1.05
C GLY A 44 9.10 -8.48 -0.08
N GLN A 45 9.65 -8.78 1.10
CA GLN A 45 9.15 -9.80 2.03
C GLN A 45 8.24 -9.26 3.12
N CYS A 46 8.53 -8.06 3.67
CA CYS A 46 7.81 -7.56 4.86
C CYS A 46 6.50 -6.83 4.55
N GLY A 47 6.34 -6.31 3.35
CA GLY A 47 5.14 -5.59 2.93
C GLY A 47 5.02 -4.13 3.35
N ALA A 48 5.94 -3.57 4.15
CA ALA A 48 5.87 -2.18 4.61
C ALA A 48 5.86 -1.15 3.46
N CYS A 49 6.43 -1.50 2.32
CA CYS A 49 6.54 -0.66 1.12
C CYS A 49 5.40 -0.80 0.12
N THR A 50 4.34 -1.54 0.46
CA THR A 50 3.25 -1.85 -0.50
C THR A 50 2.57 -0.59 -1.00
N VAL A 51 2.40 -0.53 -2.32
CA VAL A 51 1.58 0.43 -3.07
C VAL A 51 0.64 -0.35 -3.98
N LEU A 52 -0.36 0.30 -4.58
CA LEU A 52 -1.11 -0.30 -5.68
C LEU A 52 -0.50 0.15 -7.01
N LEU A 53 -0.16 -0.80 -7.85
CA LEU A 53 0.25 -0.58 -9.23
C LEU A 53 -0.85 -1.13 -10.14
N ASP A 54 -1.59 -0.25 -10.81
CA ASP A 54 -2.84 -0.58 -11.52
C ASP A 54 -3.83 -1.39 -10.65
N GLY A 55 -3.99 -0.97 -9.40
CA GLY A 55 -4.90 -1.62 -8.43
C GLY A 55 -4.34 -2.89 -7.77
N GLN A 56 -3.14 -3.34 -8.12
CA GLN A 56 -2.54 -4.55 -7.56
C GLN A 56 -1.51 -4.23 -6.48
N ALA A 57 -1.61 -4.92 -5.34
CA ALA A 57 -0.63 -4.78 -4.26
C ALA A 57 0.77 -5.17 -4.74
N THR A 58 1.69 -4.20 -4.71
CA THR A 58 3.03 -4.32 -5.27
C THR A 58 4.07 -3.83 -4.27
N ARG A 59 5.19 -4.54 -4.17
CA ARG A 59 6.30 -4.20 -3.27
C ARG A 59 7.21 -3.16 -3.94
N SER A 60 7.05 -1.90 -3.61
CA SER A 60 7.79 -0.79 -4.25
C SER A 60 9.31 -0.82 -4.01
N CYS A 61 9.79 -1.51 -2.96
CA CYS A 61 11.22 -1.61 -2.68
C CYS A 61 12.00 -2.49 -3.68
N ILE A 62 11.30 -3.35 -4.42
CA ILE A 62 11.91 -4.22 -5.45
C ILE A 62 11.36 -3.93 -6.85
N THR A 63 10.45 -3.00 -6.98
CA THR A 63 9.87 -2.60 -8.27
C THR A 63 10.70 -1.48 -8.89
N PRO A 64 11.31 -1.69 -10.06
CA PRO A 64 12.07 -0.65 -10.76
C PRO A 64 11.17 0.52 -11.18
N VAL A 65 11.69 1.75 -11.15
CA VAL A 65 10.94 2.95 -11.58
C VAL A 65 10.45 2.83 -13.03
N LYS A 66 11.23 2.21 -13.91
CA LYS A 66 10.81 1.95 -15.30
C LYS A 66 9.52 1.16 -15.41
N SER A 67 9.24 0.27 -14.45
CA SER A 67 8.03 -0.57 -14.45
C SER A 67 6.77 0.21 -14.09
N ALA A 68 6.88 1.41 -13.54
CA ALA A 68 5.76 2.29 -13.27
C ALA A 68 5.39 3.20 -14.46
N THR A 69 6.26 3.29 -15.47
CA THR A 69 6.04 4.16 -16.63
C THR A 69 4.72 3.83 -17.33
N GLY A 70 3.89 4.85 -17.57
CA GLY A 70 2.58 4.73 -18.23
C GLY A 70 1.51 4.06 -17.37
N ARG A 71 1.79 3.74 -16.10
CA ARG A 71 0.88 3.03 -15.21
C ARG A 71 0.36 3.93 -14.08
N SER A 72 -0.61 3.43 -13.33
CA SER A 72 -1.18 4.13 -12.19
C SER A 72 -0.60 3.58 -10.89
N VAL A 73 0.04 4.45 -10.12
CA VAL A 73 0.55 4.18 -8.77
C VAL A 73 -0.37 4.85 -7.76
N THR A 74 -0.91 4.08 -6.83
CA THR A 74 -1.68 4.60 -5.70
C THR A 74 -0.95 4.29 -4.40
N THR A 75 -0.68 5.32 -3.62
CA THR A 75 -0.11 5.21 -2.28
C THR A 75 -1.21 5.33 -1.22
N LEU A 76 -0.88 5.16 0.05
CA LEU A 76 -1.80 5.33 1.16
C LEU A 76 -2.47 6.70 1.13
N GLU A 77 -1.72 7.74 0.77
CA GLU A 77 -2.18 9.12 0.65
C GLU A 77 -3.21 9.31 -0.47
N GLY A 78 -3.25 8.40 -1.43
CA GLY A 78 -4.19 8.44 -2.55
C GLY A 78 -5.49 7.68 -2.33
N LEU A 79 -5.63 6.95 -1.22
CA LEU A 79 -6.87 6.20 -0.93
C LEU A 79 -7.98 7.10 -0.39
N GLY A 80 -7.65 8.04 0.47
CA GLY A 80 -8.60 8.94 1.11
C GLY A 80 -7.91 10.08 1.83
N THR A 81 -8.69 10.96 2.43
CA THR A 81 -8.21 12.09 3.23
C THR A 81 -8.58 11.91 4.70
N PRO A 82 -8.01 12.67 5.64
CA PRO A 82 -8.42 12.64 7.06
C PRO A 82 -9.92 12.88 7.25
N ASP A 83 -10.51 13.78 6.45
CA ASP A 83 -11.94 14.13 6.53
C ASP A 83 -12.83 13.11 5.81
N LYS A 84 -12.29 12.40 4.83
CA LYS A 84 -12.99 11.38 4.04
C LYS A 84 -12.06 10.19 3.79
N PRO A 85 -11.82 9.36 4.81
CA PRO A 85 -10.96 8.19 4.66
C PRO A 85 -11.60 7.13 3.75
N ASP A 86 -10.76 6.36 3.08
CA ASP A 86 -11.20 5.14 2.39
C ASP A 86 -11.84 4.16 3.41
N PRO A 87 -12.83 3.34 3.03
CA PRO A 87 -13.47 2.39 3.94
C PRO A 87 -12.50 1.51 4.74
N VAL A 88 -11.40 1.07 4.12
CA VAL A 88 -10.36 0.30 4.83
C VAL A 88 -9.64 1.15 5.86
N GLN A 89 -9.29 2.40 5.52
CA GLN A 89 -8.66 3.34 6.47
C GLN A 89 -9.61 3.62 7.65
N ALA A 90 -10.89 3.89 7.38
CA ALA A 90 -11.89 4.13 8.40
C ALA A 90 -12.07 2.93 9.35
N ALA A 91 -12.08 1.72 8.80
CA ALA A 91 -12.17 0.51 9.58
C ALA A 91 -10.94 0.29 10.47
N PHE A 92 -9.73 0.59 9.97
CA PHE A 92 -8.51 0.53 10.79
C PHE A 92 -8.53 1.52 11.95
N ILE A 93 -9.07 2.71 11.74
CA ILE A 93 -9.27 3.70 12.81
C ILE A 93 -10.27 3.18 13.84
N ALA A 94 -11.43 2.70 13.39
CA ALA A 94 -12.51 2.23 14.26
C ALA A 94 -12.10 1.03 15.11
N GLU A 95 -11.35 0.08 14.54
CA GLU A 95 -10.84 -1.10 15.25
C GLU A 95 -9.52 -0.84 16.00
N GLN A 96 -8.98 0.38 15.93
CA GLN A 96 -7.66 0.71 16.48
C GLN A 96 -6.58 -0.31 16.06
N ALA A 97 -6.55 -0.60 14.76
CA ALA A 97 -5.76 -1.69 14.18
C ALA A 97 -4.29 -1.33 13.94
N ALA A 98 -3.69 -0.59 14.86
CA ALA A 98 -2.29 -0.20 14.84
C ALA A 98 -1.73 -0.11 16.25
N GLN A 99 -0.40 -0.30 16.39
CA GLN A 99 0.35 0.02 17.58
C GLN A 99 1.46 1.00 17.22
N CYS A 100 2.62 0.55 16.71
CA CYS A 100 3.66 1.48 16.26
C CYS A 100 3.32 2.18 14.91
N GLY A 101 2.40 1.62 14.14
CA GLY A 101 1.95 2.17 12.86
C GLY A 101 2.84 1.84 11.65
N TYR A 102 3.99 1.18 11.84
CA TYR A 102 4.93 0.96 10.73
C TYR A 102 4.39 0.03 9.65
N CYS A 103 3.72 -1.05 10.02
CA CYS A 103 3.12 -2.01 9.08
C CYS A 103 1.76 -1.55 8.52
N THR A 104 1.17 -0.50 9.06
CA THR A 104 -0.20 -0.08 8.75
C THR A 104 -0.39 0.23 7.27
N ASN A 105 0.57 0.91 6.64
CA ASN A 105 0.55 1.12 5.19
C ASN A 105 0.40 -0.20 4.42
N GLY A 106 1.29 -1.16 4.68
CA GLY A 106 1.28 -2.44 3.99
C GLY A 106 -0.01 -3.21 4.20
N MET A 107 -0.52 -3.22 5.42
CA MET A 107 -1.77 -3.89 5.77
C MET A 107 -2.97 -3.26 5.05
N ILE A 108 -3.12 -1.93 5.07
CA ILE A 108 -4.21 -1.22 4.40
C ILE A 108 -4.14 -1.41 2.89
N MET A 109 -2.97 -1.21 2.27
CA MET A 109 -2.82 -1.33 0.82
C MET A 109 -3.09 -2.75 0.34
N THR A 110 -2.62 -3.76 1.06
CA THR A 110 -2.88 -5.17 0.75
C THR A 110 -4.36 -5.53 0.94
N ALA A 111 -4.97 -5.07 2.03
CA ALA A 111 -6.40 -5.27 2.28
C ALA A 111 -7.26 -4.60 1.20
N ARG A 112 -6.92 -3.38 0.79
CA ARG A 112 -7.64 -2.66 -0.26
C ARG A 112 -7.61 -3.42 -1.59
N ALA A 113 -6.44 -3.95 -1.98
CA ALA A 113 -6.30 -4.79 -3.18
C ALA A 113 -7.10 -6.10 -3.06
N LEU A 114 -7.10 -6.73 -1.88
CA LEU A 114 -7.87 -7.94 -1.61
C LEU A 114 -9.38 -7.68 -1.78
N LEU A 115 -9.90 -6.63 -1.16
CA LEU A 115 -11.33 -6.30 -1.20
C LEU A 115 -11.81 -5.87 -2.58
N GLN A 116 -10.94 -5.32 -3.43
CA GLN A 116 -11.26 -5.07 -4.83
C GLN A 116 -11.51 -6.36 -5.63
N LYS A 117 -10.74 -7.43 -5.33
CA LYS A 117 -10.87 -8.73 -6.01
C LYS A 117 -11.97 -9.58 -5.38
N THR A 118 -12.09 -9.52 -4.07
CA THR A 118 -13.01 -10.34 -3.27
C THR A 118 -13.71 -9.42 -2.27
N PRO A 119 -14.83 -8.78 -2.67
CA PRO A 119 -15.54 -7.82 -1.83
C PRO A 119 -16.06 -8.38 -0.51
N HIS A 120 -16.39 -9.67 -0.49
CA HIS A 120 -16.90 -10.37 0.70
C HIS A 120 -16.04 -11.59 1.02
N PRO A 121 -14.80 -11.38 1.49
CA PRO A 121 -13.89 -12.47 1.79
C PRO A 121 -14.30 -13.20 3.07
N THR A 122 -13.99 -14.49 3.15
CA THR A 122 -13.99 -15.20 4.43
C THR A 122 -12.81 -14.76 5.30
N LEU A 123 -12.88 -15.01 6.60
CA LEU A 123 -11.76 -14.70 7.51
C LEU A 123 -10.45 -15.39 7.07
N ASP A 124 -10.54 -16.62 6.59
CA ASP A 124 -9.36 -17.37 6.12
C ASP A 124 -8.77 -16.75 4.85
N GLN A 125 -9.59 -16.26 3.94
CA GLN A 125 -9.14 -15.52 2.77
C GLN A 125 -8.43 -14.21 3.17
N VAL A 126 -8.92 -13.51 4.20
CA VAL A 126 -8.25 -12.32 4.73
C VAL A 126 -6.90 -12.68 5.35
N LYS A 127 -6.83 -13.73 6.16
CA LYS A 127 -5.57 -14.22 6.75
C LYS A 127 -4.54 -14.56 5.67
N GLN A 128 -4.94 -15.30 4.64
CA GLN A 128 -4.09 -15.66 3.51
C GLN A 128 -3.64 -14.42 2.73
N GLY A 129 -4.55 -13.49 2.46
CA GLY A 129 -4.27 -12.27 1.72
C GLY A 129 -3.26 -11.35 2.42
N LEU A 130 -3.25 -11.34 3.75
CA LEU A 130 -2.34 -10.53 4.57
C LEU A 130 -1.07 -11.27 5.02
N ALA A 131 -0.94 -12.57 4.75
CA ALA A 131 0.14 -13.41 5.27
C ALA A 131 1.55 -12.91 4.91
N ALA A 132 1.70 -12.23 3.77
CA ALA A 132 2.98 -11.66 3.33
C ALA A 132 3.25 -10.24 3.84
N THR A 133 2.43 -9.71 4.76
CA THR A 133 2.65 -8.41 5.40
C THR A 133 2.90 -8.60 6.88
N LEU A 134 4.11 -8.21 7.34
CA LEU A 134 4.56 -8.51 8.70
C LEU A 134 4.23 -7.37 9.67
N CYS A 135 3.80 -7.76 10.88
CA CYS A 135 3.64 -6.87 12.02
C CYS A 135 4.45 -7.39 13.21
N ARG A 136 5.34 -6.58 13.76
CA ARG A 136 6.14 -6.95 14.94
C ARG A 136 5.41 -6.73 16.25
N CYS A 137 4.41 -5.85 16.27
CA CYS A 137 3.66 -5.50 17.49
C CYS A 137 2.55 -6.50 17.86
N GLY A 138 2.16 -7.39 16.93
CA GLY A 138 1.13 -8.39 17.21
C GLY A 138 -0.31 -7.87 17.13
N THR A 139 -0.59 -6.81 16.37
CA THR A 139 -1.96 -6.25 16.24
C THR A 139 -2.85 -7.01 15.27
N HIS A 140 -2.50 -8.25 14.91
CA HIS A 140 -3.18 -9.04 13.87
C HIS A 140 -4.68 -9.23 14.12
N THR A 141 -5.10 -9.47 15.36
CA THR A 141 -6.52 -9.63 15.69
C THR A 141 -7.35 -8.42 15.30
N ARG A 142 -6.86 -7.21 15.63
CA ARG A 142 -7.54 -5.95 15.28
C ARG A 142 -7.46 -5.66 13.77
N ILE A 143 -6.34 -5.98 13.14
CA ILE A 143 -6.17 -5.84 11.69
C ILE A 143 -7.18 -6.72 10.95
N LEU A 144 -7.33 -7.98 11.34
CA LEU A 144 -8.31 -8.88 10.75
C LEU A 144 -9.74 -8.39 10.97
N ALA A 145 -10.06 -7.90 12.17
CA ALA A 145 -11.36 -7.30 12.47
C ALA A 145 -11.64 -6.07 11.59
N ALA A 146 -10.65 -5.21 11.40
CA ALA A 146 -10.76 -4.03 10.54
C ALA A 146 -11.06 -4.40 9.07
N VAL A 147 -10.35 -5.39 8.52
CA VAL A 147 -10.58 -5.82 7.13
C VAL A 147 -11.97 -6.46 6.99
N MET A 148 -12.39 -7.30 7.94
CA MET A 148 -13.73 -7.88 7.94
C MET A 148 -14.83 -6.83 8.11
N ARG A 149 -14.58 -5.76 8.88
CA ARG A 149 -15.47 -4.60 8.98
C ARG A 149 -15.58 -3.86 7.66
N ALA A 150 -14.46 -3.50 7.06
CA ALA A 150 -14.43 -2.82 5.75
C ALA A 150 -15.19 -3.61 4.67
N ALA A 151 -15.08 -4.94 4.68
CA ALA A 151 -15.79 -5.82 3.75
C ALA A 151 -17.32 -5.80 3.92
N LYS A 152 -17.85 -5.41 5.07
CA LYS A 152 -19.30 -5.28 5.34
C LYS A 152 -19.84 -3.91 5.00
N GLU A 153 -18.97 -2.89 5.03
CA GLU A 153 -19.33 -1.48 4.83
C GLU A 153 -19.05 -0.99 3.40
N ALA A 154 -18.49 -1.87 2.53
CA ALA A 154 -18.12 -1.57 1.14
C ALA A 154 -19.30 -1.71 0.17
#